data_c35d142fc4d92c873997e55fbeae42e0
#
_entry.id   c35d142fc4d92c873997e55fbeae42e0
#
_cell.length_a   1.000
_cell.length_b   1.000
_cell.length_c   1.000
_cell.angle_alpha   90.00
_cell.angle_beta   90.00
_cell.angle_gamma   90.00
#
_symmetry.space_group_name_H-M   'P 1'
#
loop_
_entity.id
_entity.type
_entity.pdbx_description
1 polymer ?
#
loop_
_entity_poly.entity_id
_entity_poly.type
_entity_poly.pdbx_seq_one_letter_code
_entity_poly.pdbx_strand_id
1 'polypeptide(L)'
;MSQNNIQSDSVQNPRVTWEGCSVLLDINDGDRLVFARLTAGSTLKIGKKKYSLRPLIGCPFGSSFQIENGTEGPYLSRFIPSTEGRVRKVTRLLKLSLPTVQPFEKKTAFSQEKYRIKKQKKYAPRVLLRRPSARSICEAYFKKYPNRIGFLRVDALSLLLSLANVSANSDILLVDMFGGLLTGAVAERLGGTGCVCNTYLGSTPSPVEIVRTFNFNNEICKRIVRAPLHDLCSDQTGTKKIDSCNAELNVQISTISIEEMPLPSKHEAADSQTIVSPQSKMGKAPKAGEKASEEALKSWKENGFSSLIIAAPDADAWNLVKVLLPLLSYSAPFAIYHQYLQPLATCMHNLQQSKMAIGMQISEPWLREYQFQVRNFWEK
;
A
#
# COMPACT_ATOMS: atom_id res chain seq x y z
N MET A 1 2.54 -49.64 -0.83
CA MET A 1 2.22 -48.63 0.19
C MET A 1 2.96 -47.36 -0.18
N SER A 2 2.32 -46.47 -0.93
CA SER A 2 2.92 -45.22 -1.38
C SER A 2 2.55 -44.12 -0.39
N GLN A 3 3.56 -43.61 0.33
CA GLN A 3 3.37 -42.48 1.21
C GLN A 3 3.25 -41.19 0.37
N ASN A 4 2.05 -40.67 0.29
CA ASN A 4 1.79 -39.33 -0.25
C ASN A 4 2.36 -38.30 0.71
N ASN A 5 3.49 -37.70 0.35
CA ASN A 5 4.01 -36.48 0.97
C ASN A 5 3.10 -35.32 0.59
N ILE A 6 2.06 -35.08 1.35
CA ILE A 6 1.32 -33.84 1.33
C ILE A 6 2.20 -32.81 2.05
N GLN A 7 2.96 -32.03 1.27
CA GLN A 7 3.56 -30.80 1.77
C GLN A 7 2.41 -29.88 2.20
N SER A 8 2.13 -29.84 3.50
CA SER A 8 1.25 -28.87 4.11
C SER A 8 1.83 -27.48 3.85
N ASP A 9 1.18 -26.69 2.96
CA ASP A 9 1.33 -25.24 2.96
C ASP A 9 1.00 -24.79 4.39
N SER A 10 2.04 -24.54 5.18
CA SER A 10 1.87 -24.05 6.55
C SER A 10 1.15 -22.72 6.45
N VAL A 11 -0.12 -22.70 6.83
CA VAL A 11 -0.95 -21.50 6.90
C VAL A 11 -0.21 -20.50 7.79
N GLN A 12 0.48 -19.56 7.16
CA GLN A 12 1.25 -18.54 7.88
C GLN A 12 0.27 -17.72 8.72
N ASN A 13 0.52 -17.67 10.03
CA ASN A 13 -0.33 -16.90 10.92
C ASN A 13 -0.26 -15.41 10.52
N PRO A 14 -1.36 -14.80 10.03
CA PRO A 14 -1.35 -13.41 9.51
C PRO A 14 -1.12 -12.35 10.59
N ARG A 15 -1.08 -12.76 11.86
CA ARG A 15 -0.84 -11.86 13.01
C ARG A 15 0.62 -11.75 13.41
N VAL A 16 1.47 -12.64 12.89
CA VAL A 16 2.89 -12.75 13.25
C VAL A 16 3.73 -12.50 12.00
N THR A 17 4.88 -11.88 12.18
CA THR A 17 5.85 -11.66 11.08
C THR A 17 6.62 -12.93 10.78
N TRP A 18 7.05 -13.09 9.54
CA TRP A 18 7.88 -14.21 9.07
C TRP A 18 9.04 -13.68 8.22
N GLU A 19 10.00 -14.52 7.94
CA GLU A 19 11.12 -14.18 7.09
C GLU A 19 10.61 -13.92 5.63
N GLY A 20 11.04 -12.80 5.06
CA GLY A 20 10.60 -12.37 3.74
C GLY A 20 9.31 -11.54 3.71
N CYS A 21 8.59 -11.37 4.83
CA CYS A 21 7.41 -10.50 4.85
C CYS A 21 7.79 -9.02 4.77
N SER A 22 6.91 -8.22 4.20
CA SER A 22 6.97 -6.76 4.24
C SER A 22 6.38 -6.24 5.55
N VAL A 23 6.98 -5.21 6.11
CA VAL A 23 6.51 -4.55 7.34
C VAL A 23 6.57 -3.04 7.19
N LEU A 24 5.73 -2.34 7.91
CA LEU A 24 5.81 -0.90 8.09
C LEU A 24 6.33 -0.60 9.49
N LEU A 25 7.51 -0.01 9.57
CA LEU A 25 8.15 0.39 10.82
C LEU A 25 7.81 1.84 11.10
N ASP A 26 7.08 2.07 12.18
CA ASP A 26 6.69 3.39 12.66
C ASP A 26 7.63 3.80 13.79
N ILE A 27 8.43 4.83 13.52
CA ILE A 27 9.45 5.31 14.45
C ILE A 27 8.91 6.55 15.15
N ASN A 28 8.89 6.50 16.49
CA ASN A 28 8.46 7.60 17.37
C ASN A 28 7.04 8.10 17.11
N ASP A 29 6.08 7.18 16.99
CA ASP A 29 4.66 7.48 16.85
C ASP A 29 4.36 8.40 15.64
N GLY A 30 4.78 7.96 14.47
CA GLY A 30 4.51 8.61 13.20
C GLY A 30 5.52 9.65 12.74
N ASP A 31 6.60 9.93 13.49
CA ASP A 31 7.64 10.87 13.04
C ASP A 31 8.31 10.38 11.74
N ARG A 32 8.52 9.07 11.62
CA ARG A 32 9.11 8.46 10.43
C ARG A 32 8.53 7.08 10.17
N LEU A 33 7.98 6.88 8.97
CA LEU A 33 7.48 5.60 8.48
C LEU A 33 8.51 4.99 7.51
N VAL A 34 8.84 3.70 7.67
CA VAL A 34 9.81 3.00 6.82
C VAL A 34 9.24 1.66 6.40
N PHE A 35 9.13 1.43 5.09
CA PHE A 35 8.87 0.08 4.58
C PHE A 35 10.15 -0.74 4.64
N ALA A 36 10.05 -1.95 5.12
CA ALA A 36 11.15 -2.89 5.17
C ALA A 36 10.67 -4.30 4.82
N ARG A 37 11.56 -5.11 4.27
CA ARG A 37 11.37 -6.54 4.10
C ARG A 37 12.22 -7.26 5.14
N LEU A 38 11.62 -8.15 5.91
CA LEU A 38 12.32 -8.86 6.98
C LEU A 38 13.11 -10.03 6.40
N THR A 39 14.40 -9.84 6.21
CA THR A 39 15.36 -10.87 5.81
C THR A 39 16.50 -10.89 6.81
N ALA A 40 17.27 -11.98 6.86
CA ALA A 40 18.38 -12.14 7.82
C ALA A 40 19.38 -10.98 7.80
N GLY A 41 19.62 -10.37 6.63
CA GLY A 41 20.55 -9.25 6.45
C GLY A 41 19.92 -7.86 6.48
N SER A 42 18.59 -7.75 6.66
CA SER A 42 17.91 -6.45 6.60
C SER A 42 18.25 -5.58 7.82
N THR A 43 18.45 -4.28 7.57
CA THR A 43 18.82 -3.32 8.61
C THR A 43 17.97 -2.05 8.54
N LEU A 44 17.75 -1.43 9.69
CA LEU A 44 17.08 -0.14 9.85
C LEU A 44 18.08 0.91 10.30
N LYS A 45 18.20 2.02 9.59
CA LYS A 45 19.01 3.15 10.00
C LYS A 45 18.20 4.09 10.89
N ILE A 46 18.61 4.26 12.14
CA ILE A 46 18.03 5.24 13.07
C ILE A 46 19.16 6.18 13.53
N GLY A 47 19.03 7.46 13.20
CA GLY A 47 20.13 8.42 13.39
C GLY A 47 21.36 8.05 12.55
N LYS A 48 22.51 7.90 13.22
CA LYS A 48 23.78 7.53 12.58
C LYS A 48 24.07 6.02 12.57
N LYS A 49 23.26 5.21 13.26
CA LYS A 49 23.50 3.77 13.46
C LYS A 49 22.53 2.91 12.64
N LYS A 50 22.99 1.71 12.25
CA LYS A 50 22.19 0.66 11.60
C LYS A 50 21.89 -0.42 12.63
N TYR A 51 20.64 -0.93 12.60
CA TYR A 51 20.13 -1.97 13.52
C TYR A 51 19.60 -3.13 12.71
N SER A 52 19.95 -4.36 13.09
CA SER A 52 19.41 -5.56 12.45
C SER A 52 17.91 -5.67 12.71
N LEU A 53 17.15 -6.06 11.68
CA LEU A 53 15.71 -6.32 11.77
C LEU A 53 15.39 -7.79 12.13
N ARG A 54 16.40 -8.64 12.26
CA ARG A 54 16.22 -10.07 12.63
C ARG A 54 15.37 -10.26 13.89
N PRO A 55 15.50 -9.46 14.98
CA PRO A 55 14.68 -9.62 16.19
C PRO A 55 13.19 -9.38 15.98
N LEU A 56 12.77 -8.82 14.83
CA LEU A 56 11.37 -8.57 14.51
C LEU A 56 10.70 -9.80 13.89
N ILE A 57 11.47 -10.79 13.40
CA ILE A 57 10.94 -12.01 12.79
C ILE A 57 10.32 -12.88 13.90
N GLY A 58 9.12 -13.41 13.64
CA GLY A 58 8.36 -14.19 14.63
C GLY A 58 7.62 -13.36 15.68
N CYS A 59 7.64 -12.02 15.55
CA CYS A 59 6.94 -11.16 16.50
C CYS A 59 5.52 -10.81 16.00
N PRO A 60 4.53 -10.66 16.90
CA PRO A 60 3.21 -10.17 16.54
C PRO A 60 3.26 -8.74 15.98
N PHE A 61 2.46 -8.47 14.96
CA PHE A 61 2.21 -7.09 14.53
C PHE A 61 1.60 -6.28 15.68
N GLY A 62 1.96 -5.01 15.79
CA GLY A 62 1.63 -4.17 16.94
C GLY A 62 2.68 -4.20 18.06
N SER A 63 3.70 -5.07 17.97
CA SER A 63 4.80 -5.07 18.93
C SER A 63 5.65 -3.81 18.82
N SER A 64 6.02 -3.26 19.98
CA SER A 64 6.93 -2.12 20.08
C SER A 64 8.34 -2.60 20.42
N PHE A 65 9.33 -1.94 19.84
CA PHE A 65 10.75 -2.20 20.08
C PHE A 65 11.45 -0.94 20.56
N GLN A 66 12.46 -1.12 21.36
CA GLN A 66 13.36 -0.06 21.81
C GLN A 66 14.80 -0.41 21.50
N ILE A 67 15.66 0.61 21.45
CA ILE A 67 17.10 0.40 21.27
C ILE A 67 17.74 0.09 22.62
N GLU A 68 18.45 -1.01 22.71
CA GLU A 68 19.27 -1.39 23.85
C GLU A 68 20.73 -1.52 23.42
N ASN A 69 21.65 -1.26 24.36
CA ASN A 69 23.08 -1.47 24.16
C ASN A 69 23.48 -2.83 24.73
N GLY A 70 23.91 -3.72 23.87
CA GLY A 70 24.48 -5.01 24.23
C GLY A 70 26.00 -4.99 24.17
N THR A 71 26.64 -6.13 24.50
CA THR A 71 28.10 -6.33 24.43
C THR A 71 28.64 -6.21 23.01
N GLU A 72 27.87 -6.64 22.01
CA GLU A 72 28.22 -6.59 20.58
C GLU A 72 27.73 -5.32 19.87
N GLY A 73 27.15 -4.38 20.62
CA GLY A 73 26.63 -3.14 20.06
C GLY A 73 25.13 -2.93 20.33
N PRO A 74 24.57 -1.83 19.79
CA PRO A 74 23.17 -1.54 20.01
C PRO A 74 22.26 -2.39 19.13
N TYR A 75 21.19 -2.95 19.71
CA TYR A 75 20.21 -3.80 19.05
C TYR A 75 18.77 -3.40 19.39
N LEU A 76 17.80 -3.94 18.62
CA LEU A 76 16.38 -3.76 18.86
C LEU A 76 15.88 -4.85 19.81
N SER A 77 15.37 -4.46 20.97
CA SER A 77 14.71 -5.36 21.92
C SER A 77 13.21 -5.11 21.96
N ARG A 78 12.42 -6.17 22.15
CA ARG A 78 10.97 -6.03 22.28
C ARG A 78 10.63 -5.30 23.57
N PHE A 79 9.84 -4.24 23.45
CA PHE A 79 9.35 -3.48 24.59
C PHE A 79 8.11 -4.16 25.16
N ILE A 80 8.23 -4.70 26.40
CA ILE A 80 7.11 -5.22 27.18
C ILE A 80 6.79 -4.18 28.25
N PRO A 81 5.59 -3.60 28.27
CA PRO A 81 5.22 -2.64 29.32
C PRO A 81 5.14 -3.37 30.67
N SER A 82 6.19 -3.29 31.47
CA SER A 82 6.14 -3.71 32.88
C SER A 82 5.77 -2.50 33.72
N THR A 83 4.84 -2.67 34.65
CA THR A 83 4.24 -1.57 35.44
C THR A 83 5.26 -0.86 36.32
N GLU A 84 6.34 -1.51 36.75
CA GLU A 84 7.33 -0.94 37.68
C GLU A 84 8.66 -0.49 37.04
N GLY A 85 9.08 -1.08 35.92
CA GLY A 85 10.37 -0.75 35.28
C GLY A 85 10.39 0.51 34.46
N ARG A 86 9.21 1.00 34.07
CA ARG A 86 9.02 2.11 33.11
C ARG A 86 9.55 3.44 33.61
N VAL A 87 9.30 3.75 34.89
CA VAL A 87 9.69 5.04 35.48
C VAL A 87 11.20 5.10 35.75
N ARG A 88 11.81 4.02 36.22
CA ARG A 88 13.22 4.02 36.66
C ARG A 88 14.22 4.12 35.49
N LYS A 89 13.99 3.39 34.36
CA LYS A 89 14.94 3.37 33.22
C LYS A 89 14.90 4.68 32.42
N VAL A 90 13.70 5.20 32.14
CA VAL A 90 13.52 6.49 31.46
C VAL A 90 14.03 7.64 32.32
N THR A 91 13.77 7.63 33.61
CA THR A 91 14.25 8.66 34.56
C THR A 91 15.78 8.64 34.66
N ARG A 92 16.42 7.46 34.63
CA ARG A 92 17.88 7.33 34.67
C ARG A 92 18.53 7.85 33.38
N LEU A 93 17.99 7.53 32.19
CA LEU A 93 18.47 8.04 30.91
C LEU A 93 18.23 9.55 30.77
N LEU A 94 17.10 10.06 31.26
CA LEU A 94 16.81 11.48 31.27
C LEU A 94 17.71 12.24 32.26
N LYS A 95 17.99 11.67 33.44
CA LYS A 95 18.94 12.27 34.41
C LYS A 95 20.36 12.36 33.88
N LEU A 96 20.84 11.36 33.12
CA LEU A 96 22.16 11.36 32.48
C LEU A 96 22.28 12.33 31.29
N SER A 97 21.17 12.76 30.69
CA SER A 97 21.14 13.64 29.53
C SER A 97 20.65 15.06 29.82
N LEU A 98 20.22 15.36 31.05
CA LEU A 98 19.88 16.70 31.46
C LEU A 98 21.17 17.45 31.81
N PRO A 99 21.49 18.55 31.12
CA PRO A 99 22.49 19.45 31.64
C PRO A 99 22.00 20.01 32.98
N THR A 100 22.84 20.02 33.94
CA THR A 100 22.66 20.65 35.28
C THR A 100 22.57 22.17 35.09
N VAL A 101 21.48 22.68 34.52
CA VAL A 101 21.37 24.11 34.24
C VAL A 101 20.01 24.62 34.70
N GLN A 102 20.03 25.53 35.64
CA GLN A 102 18.95 26.29 36.20
C GLN A 102 17.82 26.82 35.27
N PRO A 103 18.02 26.99 33.91
CA PRO A 103 16.94 27.52 33.09
C PRO A 103 15.82 26.51 32.78
N PHE A 104 15.95 25.22 33.13
CA PHE A 104 14.90 24.21 32.82
C PHE A 104 13.76 24.29 33.86
N GLU A 105 14.06 24.49 35.11
CA GLU A 105 13.06 24.57 36.20
C GLU A 105 12.19 25.84 36.14
N LYS A 106 12.68 26.91 35.50
CA LYS A 106 11.95 28.15 35.25
C LYS A 106 10.93 28.11 34.12
N LYS A 107 10.91 26.99 33.31
CA LYS A 107 9.98 26.85 32.19
C LYS A 107 8.63 26.33 32.65
N THR A 108 7.58 26.69 31.88
CA THR A 108 6.23 26.17 32.14
C THR A 108 6.20 24.65 32.06
N ALA A 109 5.31 23.99 32.80
CA ALA A 109 5.14 22.53 32.80
C ALA A 109 4.96 21.96 31.36
N PHE A 110 4.23 22.65 30.49
CA PHE A 110 4.07 22.32 29.08
C PHE A 110 5.41 22.33 28.32
N SER A 111 6.24 23.35 28.54
CA SER A 111 7.56 23.47 27.90
C SER A 111 8.52 22.38 28.36
N GLN A 112 8.46 22.01 29.64
CA GLN A 112 9.24 20.93 30.23
C GLN A 112 8.84 19.58 29.65
N GLU A 113 7.53 19.29 29.52
CA GLU A 113 7.02 18.05 28.93
C GLU A 113 7.37 17.93 27.43
N LYS A 114 7.19 19.01 26.67
CA LYS A 114 7.61 19.05 25.25
C LYS A 114 9.10 18.74 25.08
N TYR A 115 9.95 19.30 25.96
CA TYR A 115 11.39 19.03 25.95
C TYR A 115 11.70 17.58 26.32
N ARG A 116 11.01 17.01 27.33
CA ARG A 116 11.12 15.61 27.75
C ARG A 116 10.79 14.66 26.60
N ILE A 117 9.65 14.86 25.93
CA ILE A 117 9.24 14.09 24.77
C ILE A 117 10.27 14.16 23.65
N LYS A 118 10.77 15.37 23.32
CA LYS A 118 11.80 15.56 22.30
C LYS A 118 13.10 14.82 22.65
N LYS A 119 13.52 14.84 23.90
CA LYS A 119 14.70 14.10 24.37
C LYS A 119 14.46 12.60 24.35
N GLN A 120 13.29 12.12 24.78
CA GLN A 120 12.91 10.71 24.70
C GLN A 120 12.97 10.19 23.26
N LYS A 121 12.36 10.90 22.31
CA LYS A 121 12.41 10.55 20.89
C LYS A 121 13.83 10.47 20.32
N LYS A 122 14.72 11.34 20.77
CA LYS A 122 16.12 11.37 20.34
C LYS A 122 16.98 10.27 20.94
N TYR A 123 16.85 10.01 22.25
CA TYR A 123 17.77 9.12 22.99
C TYR A 123 17.20 7.72 23.25
N ALA A 124 15.89 7.56 23.23
CA ALA A 124 15.21 6.29 23.38
C ALA A 124 14.11 6.14 22.31
N PRO A 125 14.47 6.12 21.01
CA PRO A 125 13.48 5.99 19.96
C PRO A 125 12.75 4.66 20.07
N ARG A 126 11.44 4.69 19.81
CA ARG A 126 10.59 3.51 19.75
C ARG A 126 10.29 3.16 18.31
N VAL A 127 10.22 1.88 18.01
CA VAL A 127 9.86 1.34 16.71
C VAL A 127 8.63 0.46 16.91
N LEU A 128 7.50 0.88 16.34
CA LEU A 128 6.28 0.09 16.30
C LEU A 128 6.24 -0.73 15.02
N LEU A 129 6.03 -2.03 15.15
CA LEU A 129 5.91 -2.98 14.05
C LEU A 129 4.47 -3.00 13.54
N ARG A 130 4.19 -2.30 12.42
CA ARG A 130 2.85 -2.22 11.85
C ARG A 130 2.68 -3.21 10.69
N ARG A 131 1.49 -3.81 10.60
CA ARG A 131 1.09 -4.60 9.44
C ARG A 131 0.85 -3.65 8.26
N PRO A 132 1.41 -3.94 7.07
CA PRO A 132 1.03 -3.25 5.86
C PRO A 132 -0.42 -3.60 5.49
N SER A 133 -1.27 -2.61 5.43
CA SER A 133 -2.66 -2.67 4.98
C SER A 133 -2.93 -1.49 4.04
N ALA A 134 -4.02 -1.50 3.30
CA ALA A 134 -4.38 -0.41 2.40
C ALA A 134 -4.29 0.95 3.10
N ARG A 135 -4.84 1.05 4.32
CA ARG A 135 -4.76 2.27 5.13
C ARG A 135 -3.32 2.67 5.46
N SER A 136 -2.55 1.76 6.07
CA SER A 136 -1.19 2.10 6.54
C SER A 136 -0.21 2.37 5.41
N ILE A 137 -0.39 1.71 4.26
CA ILE A 137 0.39 1.94 3.06
C ILE A 137 0.03 3.31 2.46
N CYS A 138 -1.25 3.62 2.30
CA CYS A 138 -1.73 4.92 1.80
C CYS A 138 -1.21 6.07 2.68
N GLU A 139 -1.37 5.99 4.01
CA GLU A 139 -0.85 6.99 4.96
C GLU A 139 0.67 7.19 4.83
N ALA A 140 1.41 6.10 4.69
CA ALA A 140 2.88 6.16 4.55
C ALA A 140 3.32 6.78 3.23
N TYR A 141 2.66 6.43 2.11
CA TYR A 141 2.94 7.04 0.80
C TYR A 141 2.51 8.50 0.77
N PHE A 142 1.33 8.83 1.28
CA PHE A 142 0.87 10.22 1.36
C PHE A 142 1.84 11.12 2.14
N LYS A 143 2.38 10.62 3.25
CA LYS A 143 3.36 11.36 4.06
C LYS A 143 4.73 11.49 3.39
N LYS A 144 5.14 10.50 2.60
CA LYS A 144 6.51 10.39 2.11
C LYS A 144 6.67 10.71 0.63
N TYR A 145 5.71 10.28 -0.18
CA TYR A 145 5.72 10.40 -1.64
C TYR A 145 4.31 10.66 -2.18
N PRO A 146 3.67 11.80 -1.81
CA PRO A 146 2.27 12.06 -2.18
C PRO A 146 2.04 12.06 -3.68
N ASN A 147 2.98 12.60 -4.48
CA ASN A 147 2.89 12.64 -5.94
C ASN A 147 2.75 11.23 -6.55
N ARG A 148 3.43 10.22 -5.99
CA ARG A 148 3.40 8.85 -6.51
C ARG A 148 2.02 8.20 -6.44
N ILE A 149 1.18 8.67 -5.54
CA ILE A 149 -0.19 8.19 -5.35
C ILE A 149 -1.22 9.26 -5.68
N GLY A 150 -0.87 10.24 -6.54
CA GLY A 150 -1.76 11.32 -6.96
C GLY A 150 -2.40 12.07 -5.80
N PHE A 151 -1.67 12.27 -4.68
CA PHE A 151 -2.19 12.90 -3.44
C PHE A 151 -3.41 12.19 -2.83
N LEU A 152 -3.62 10.91 -3.14
CA LEU A 152 -4.73 10.13 -2.60
C LEU A 152 -4.59 9.99 -1.07
N ARG A 153 -5.56 10.54 -0.36
CA ARG A 153 -5.67 10.45 1.11
C ARG A 153 -6.42 9.17 1.50
N VAL A 154 -6.22 8.72 2.73
CA VAL A 154 -6.86 7.50 3.24
C VAL A 154 -8.39 7.60 3.29
N ASP A 155 -8.93 8.79 3.55
CA ASP A 155 -10.36 9.06 3.53
C ASP A 155 -10.94 8.95 2.11
N ALA A 156 -10.25 9.52 1.12
CA ALA A 156 -10.62 9.39 -0.29
C ALA A 156 -10.50 7.93 -0.78
N LEU A 157 -9.44 7.20 -0.39
CA LEU A 157 -9.33 5.77 -0.68
C LEU A 157 -10.52 4.98 -0.12
N SER A 158 -10.90 5.23 1.13
CA SER A 158 -12.04 4.55 1.77
C SER A 158 -13.35 4.87 1.07
N LEU A 159 -13.55 6.13 0.67
CA LEU A 159 -14.73 6.57 -0.05
C LEU A 159 -14.81 5.92 -1.44
N LEU A 160 -13.71 5.89 -2.21
CA LEU A 160 -13.63 5.21 -3.51
C LEU A 160 -14.07 3.75 -3.41
N LEU A 161 -13.51 3.00 -2.47
CA LEU A 161 -13.86 1.58 -2.27
C LEU A 161 -15.31 1.39 -1.86
N SER A 162 -15.90 2.36 -1.16
CA SER A 162 -17.30 2.31 -0.72
C SER A 162 -18.26 2.69 -1.84
N LEU A 163 -17.99 3.76 -2.58
CA LEU A 163 -18.81 4.22 -3.71
C LEU A 163 -18.80 3.21 -4.86
N ALA A 164 -17.65 2.58 -5.12
CA ALA A 164 -17.54 1.50 -6.09
C ALA A 164 -18.11 0.16 -5.57
N ASN A 165 -18.69 0.12 -4.38
CA ASN A 165 -19.24 -1.09 -3.76
C ASN A 165 -18.31 -2.31 -3.87
N VAL A 166 -17.01 -2.11 -3.60
CA VAL A 166 -16.04 -3.22 -3.61
C VAL A 166 -16.42 -4.22 -2.53
N SER A 167 -16.85 -5.42 -2.92
CA SER A 167 -17.33 -6.47 -2.02
C SER A 167 -16.84 -7.85 -2.47
N ALA A 168 -16.92 -8.83 -1.58
CA ALA A 168 -16.54 -10.21 -1.89
C ALA A 168 -17.29 -10.74 -3.13
N ASN A 169 -16.64 -11.60 -3.90
CA ASN A 169 -17.17 -12.23 -5.12
C ASN A 169 -17.46 -11.26 -6.29
N SER A 170 -16.94 -10.04 -6.23
CA SER A 170 -17.09 -9.05 -7.31
C SER A 170 -15.89 -9.05 -8.25
N ASP A 171 -16.15 -8.86 -9.53
CA ASP A 171 -15.12 -8.61 -10.54
C ASP A 171 -15.01 -7.11 -10.78
N ILE A 172 -13.88 -6.54 -10.39
CA ILE A 172 -13.66 -5.09 -10.39
C ILE A 172 -12.74 -4.70 -11.54
N LEU A 173 -13.23 -3.82 -12.40
CA LEU A 173 -12.41 -3.16 -13.43
C LEU A 173 -11.71 -1.95 -12.81
N LEU A 174 -10.41 -1.86 -13.01
CA LEU A 174 -9.59 -0.85 -12.37
C LEU A 174 -8.62 -0.20 -13.37
N VAL A 175 -8.51 1.12 -13.33
CA VAL A 175 -7.39 1.88 -13.92
C VAL A 175 -6.58 2.47 -12.80
N ASP A 176 -5.41 1.91 -12.51
CA ASP A 176 -4.55 2.29 -11.39
C ASP A 176 -3.20 2.83 -11.88
N MET A 177 -3.04 4.15 -11.87
CA MET A 177 -1.77 4.81 -12.15
C MET A 177 -0.97 5.14 -10.86
N PHE A 178 -1.42 4.66 -9.69
CA PHE A 178 -0.78 4.90 -8.39
C PHE A 178 0.16 3.77 -7.95
N GLY A 179 0.81 3.11 -8.91
CA GLY A 179 1.80 2.07 -8.64
C GLY A 179 1.23 0.78 -8.02
N GLY A 180 -0.06 0.55 -8.13
CA GLY A 180 -0.74 -0.62 -7.60
C GLY A 180 -1.29 -0.43 -6.18
N LEU A 181 -1.38 0.80 -5.66
CA LEU A 181 -1.99 1.06 -4.36
C LEU A 181 -3.48 0.69 -4.34
N LEU A 182 -4.23 1.16 -5.34
CA LEU A 182 -5.65 0.84 -5.46
C LEU A 182 -5.87 -0.65 -5.76
N THR A 183 -5.05 -1.21 -6.65
CA THR A 183 -5.06 -2.65 -6.96
C THR A 183 -4.92 -3.48 -5.67
N GLY A 184 -3.96 -3.12 -4.82
CA GLY A 184 -3.77 -3.78 -3.53
C GLY A 184 -4.93 -3.56 -2.56
N ALA A 185 -5.47 -2.34 -2.49
CA ALA A 185 -6.59 -2.01 -1.60
C ALA A 185 -7.89 -2.73 -1.99
N VAL A 186 -8.18 -2.83 -3.29
CA VAL A 186 -9.31 -3.60 -3.82
C VAL A 186 -9.14 -5.09 -3.51
N ALA A 187 -7.95 -5.66 -3.79
CA ALA A 187 -7.66 -7.06 -3.53
C ALA A 187 -7.74 -7.40 -2.02
N GLU A 188 -7.26 -6.51 -1.14
CA GLU A 188 -7.40 -6.68 0.32
C GLU A 188 -8.88 -6.74 0.73
N ARG A 189 -9.71 -5.87 0.16
CA ARG A 189 -11.14 -5.80 0.49
C ARG A 189 -11.94 -6.97 -0.07
N LEU A 190 -11.58 -7.49 -1.25
CA LEU A 190 -12.15 -8.72 -1.83
C LEU A 190 -11.82 -9.98 -1.01
N GLY A 191 -10.70 -9.97 -0.26
CA GLY A 191 -10.35 -11.05 0.67
C GLY A 191 -10.02 -12.40 0.02
N GLY A 192 -9.67 -12.42 -1.28
CA GLY A 192 -9.35 -13.65 -2.02
C GLY A 192 -10.53 -14.26 -2.78
N THR A 193 -11.65 -13.53 -2.90
CA THR A 193 -12.81 -13.87 -3.72
C THR A 193 -12.96 -12.85 -4.84
N GLY A 194 -13.67 -13.19 -5.94
CA GLY A 194 -13.78 -12.29 -7.09
C GLY A 194 -12.44 -12.04 -7.80
N CYS A 195 -12.35 -11.00 -8.61
CA CYS A 195 -11.17 -10.70 -9.40
C CYS A 195 -10.92 -9.18 -9.49
N VAL A 196 -9.65 -8.78 -9.54
CA VAL A 196 -9.22 -7.40 -9.84
C VAL A 196 -8.58 -7.40 -11.20
N CYS A 197 -9.24 -6.80 -12.18
CA CYS A 197 -8.69 -6.58 -13.51
C CYS A 197 -8.13 -5.15 -13.60
N ASN A 198 -6.82 -5.01 -13.48
CA ASN A 198 -6.15 -3.72 -13.70
C ASN A 198 -5.89 -3.55 -15.20
N THR A 199 -6.75 -2.76 -15.85
CA THR A 199 -6.58 -2.44 -17.27
C THR A 199 -5.60 -1.30 -17.47
N TYR A 200 -4.90 -1.35 -18.60
CA TYR A 200 -3.91 -0.34 -18.97
C TYR A 200 -4.10 0.13 -20.41
N LEU A 201 -3.73 1.38 -20.61
CA LEU A 201 -3.75 2.05 -21.90
C LEU A 201 -2.41 1.87 -22.59
N GLY A 202 -2.40 1.51 -23.87
CA GLY A 202 -1.15 1.31 -24.63
C GLY A 202 -0.53 -0.08 -24.45
N SER A 203 0.75 -0.22 -24.83
CA SER A 203 1.45 -1.51 -24.93
C SER A 203 2.06 -2.00 -23.63
N THR A 204 2.36 -1.10 -22.69
CA THR A 204 3.06 -1.43 -21.45
C THR A 204 2.10 -1.37 -20.24
N PRO A 205 2.03 -2.44 -19.44
CA PRO A 205 1.17 -2.45 -18.26
C PRO A 205 1.68 -1.49 -17.18
N SER A 206 0.76 -0.80 -16.51
CA SER A 206 1.09 0.07 -15.36
C SER A 206 1.80 -0.72 -14.25
N PRO A 207 2.80 -0.15 -13.57
CA PRO A 207 3.50 -0.83 -12.49
C PRO A 207 2.56 -1.14 -11.31
N VAL A 208 2.70 -2.31 -10.69
CA VAL A 208 1.94 -2.72 -9.48
C VAL A 208 2.89 -3.07 -8.33
N GLU A 209 3.98 -2.35 -8.19
CA GLU A 209 5.04 -2.64 -7.23
C GLU A 209 4.55 -2.56 -5.77
N ILE A 210 3.64 -1.64 -5.48
CA ILE A 210 3.07 -1.44 -4.13
C ILE A 210 2.31 -2.69 -3.67
N VAL A 211 1.71 -3.46 -4.58
CA VAL A 211 0.99 -4.71 -4.25
C VAL A 211 1.88 -5.69 -3.49
N ARG A 212 3.18 -5.75 -3.79
CA ARG A 212 4.13 -6.63 -3.08
C ARG A 212 4.27 -6.31 -1.59
N THR A 213 3.88 -5.11 -1.18
CA THR A 213 3.98 -4.66 0.22
C THR A 213 2.84 -5.23 1.08
N PHE A 214 1.72 -5.64 0.49
CA PHE A 214 0.54 -6.12 1.22
C PHE A 214 0.72 -7.51 1.84
N ASN A 215 1.74 -8.27 1.47
CA ASN A 215 1.96 -9.66 1.90
C ASN A 215 0.78 -10.60 1.55
N PHE A 216 0.22 -10.46 0.37
CA PHE A 216 -0.85 -11.34 -0.08
C PHE A 216 -0.36 -12.78 -0.25
N ASN A 217 -1.24 -13.73 0.07
CA ASN A 217 -1.04 -15.13 -0.23
C ASN A 217 -1.21 -15.40 -1.75
N ASN A 218 -0.87 -16.62 -2.17
CA ASN A 218 -0.95 -17.02 -3.58
C ASN A 218 -2.37 -16.90 -4.14
N GLU A 219 -3.39 -17.19 -3.35
CA GLU A 219 -4.79 -17.13 -3.80
C GLU A 219 -5.23 -15.70 -4.14
N ILE A 220 -4.87 -14.73 -3.31
CA ILE A 220 -5.13 -13.32 -3.60
C ILE A 220 -4.30 -12.85 -4.81
N CYS A 221 -3.02 -13.26 -4.88
CA CYS A 221 -2.16 -12.87 -6.01
C CYS A 221 -2.69 -13.35 -7.37
N LYS A 222 -3.21 -14.58 -7.46
CA LYS A 222 -3.81 -15.14 -8.69
C LYS A 222 -5.02 -14.34 -9.17
N ARG A 223 -5.73 -13.68 -8.28
CA ARG A 223 -6.93 -12.89 -8.58
C ARG A 223 -6.66 -11.44 -8.95
N ILE A 224 -5.40 -11.03 -8.90
CA ILE A 224 -4.93 -9.72 -9.40
C ILE A 224 -4.36 -9.94 -10.78
N VAL A 225 -5.12 -9.59 -11.81
CA VAL A 225 -4.74 -9.76 -13.20
C VAL A 225 -4.67 -8.44 -13.94
N ARG A 226 -4.07 -8.46 -15.11
CA ARG A 226 -3.98 -7.31 -16.01
C ARG A 226 -4.52 -7.66 -17.38
N ALA A 227 -5.21 -6.71 -17.97
CA ALA A 227 -5.66 -6.83 -19.35
C ALA A 227 -5.41 -5.49 -20.08
N PRO A 228 -4.84 -5.50 -21.29
CA PRO A 228 -4.81 -4.30 -22.09
C PRO A 228 -6.24 -3.91 -22.48
N LEU A 229 -6.53 -2.61 -22.53
CA LEU A 229 -7.88 -2.13 -22.81
C LEU A 229 -8.42 -2.65 -24.16
N HIS A 230 -7.56 -2.78 -25.16
CA HIS A 230 -7.98 -3.27 -26.48
C HIS A 230 -8.49 -4.73 -26.44
N ASP A 231 -7.93 -5.60 -25.57
CA ASP A 231 -8.39 -6.98 -25.42
C ASP A 231 -9.82 -7.04 -24.82
N LEU A 232 -10.15 -6.06 -23.96
CA LEU A 232 -11.48 -5.93 -23.35
C LEU A 232 -12.52 -5.37 -24.34
N CYS A 233 -12.13 -4.44 -25.21
CA CYS A 233 -13.01 -3.76 -26.14
C CYS A 233 -13.16 -4.46 -27.51
N SER A 234 -12.31 -5.47 -27.84
CA SER A 234 -12.37 -6.17 -29.10
C SER A 234 -13.60 -7.08 -29.17
N ASP A 235 -14.56 -6.73 -30.04
CA ASP A 235 -15.68 -7.61 -30.35
C ASP A 235 -15.21 -8.84 -31.10
N GLN A 236 -15.86 -9.99 -30.88
CA GLN A 236 -15.60 -11.23 -31.63
C GLN A 236 -15.99 -11.17 -33.12
N THR A 237 -16.63 -10.05 -33.51
CA THR A 237 -17.00 -9.78 -34.91
C THR A 237 -16.03 -8.76 -35.47
N GLY A 238 -15.11 -9.24 -36.34
CA GLY A 238 -14.00 -8.50 -36.96
C GLY A 238 -14.40 -7.30 -37.83
N THR A 239 -14.96 -6.25 -37.26
CA THR A 239 -15.25 -4.99 -37.96
C THR A 239 -14.61 -3.81 -37.27
N LYS A 240 -13.70 -3.18 -37.98
CA LYS A 240 -12.97 -1.94 -37.82
C LYS A 240 -13.71 -0.83 -37.07
N LYS A 241 -13.58 -0.78 -35.71
CA LYS A 241 -13.81 0.43 -34.92
C LYS A 241 -12.63 0.79 -34.00
N ILE A 242 -11.49 0.12 -34.20
CA ILE A 242 -10.34 0.19 -33.28
C ILE A 242 -9.47 1.43 -33.50
N ASP A 243 -9.47 1.99 -34.71
CA ASP A 243 -8.57 3.12 -35.06
C ASP A 243 -8.98 4.45 -34.45
N SER A 244 -10.26 4.64 -34.11
CA SER A 244 -10.73 5.89 -33.48
C SER A 244 -10.40 5.97 -31.97
N CYS A 245 -10.41 4.85 -31.23
CA CYS A 245 -10.13 4.85 -29.81
C CYS A 245 -8.64 5.07 -29.49
N ASN A 246 -7.74 4.54 -30.33
CA ASN A 246 -6.31 4.71 -30.13
C ASN A 246 -5.81 6.10 -30.60
N ALA A 247 -6.44 6.71 -31.59
CA ALA A 247 -6.06 8.02 -32.08
C ALA A 247 -6.42 9.16 -31.09
N GLU A 248 -7.56 9.04 -30.40
CA GLU A 248 -7.99 10.05 -29.41
C GLU A 248 -7.25 9.92 -28.06
N LEU A 249 -6.78 8.71 -27.70
CA LEU A 249 -6.05 8.46 -26.44
C LEU A 249 -4.54 8.71 -26.54
N ASN A 250 -3.94 8.67 -27.74
CA ASN A 250 -2.49 8.84 -27.91
C ASN A 250 -2.01 10.30 -27.96
N VAL A 251 -2.88 11.30 -27.88
CA VAL A 251 -2.50 12.70 -28.13
C VAL A 251 -1.82 13.39 -26.94
N GLN A 252 -1.83 12.83 -25.72
CA GLN A 252 -1.20 13.51 -24.56
C GLN A 252 -0.54 12.58 -23.53
N ILE A 253 0.18 11.57 -23.93
CA ILE A 253 1.16 10.98 -23.02
C ILE A 253 2.53 11.56 -23.37
N SER A 254 2.76 12.81 -22.98
CA SER A 254 4.12 13.35 -22.90
C SER A 254 4.87 12.55 -21.83
N THR A 255 5.86 11.80 -22.27
CA THR A 255 6.85 11.12 -21.46
C THR A 255 7.51 12.10 -20.50
N ILE A 256 6.97 12.21 -19.30
CA ILE A 256 7.73 12.72 -18.17
C ILE A 256 8.64 11.60 -17.76
N SER A 257 9.91 11.73 -18.12
CA SER A 257 11.00 10.90 -17.60
C SER A 257 11.00 11.02 -16.08
N ILE A 258 10.46 9.99 -15.43
CA ILE A 258 10.54 9.83 -13.99
C ILE A 258 11.99 9.41 -13.72
N GLU A 259 12.79 10.34 -13.18
CA GLU A 259 14.07 10.01 -12.58
C GLU A 259 13.85 8.88 -11.56
N GLU A 260 14.39 7.72 -11.87
CA GLU A 260 14.45 6.57 -10.99
C GLU A 260 15.23 6.93 -9.73
N MET A 261 14.52 7.25 -8.66
CA MET A 261 15.12 7.23 -7.33
C MET A 261 15.12 5.80 -6.79
N PRO A 262 16.27 5.29 -6.34
CA PRO A 262 16.50 3.89 -6.09
C PRO A 262 15.70 3.37 -4.89
N LEU A 263 14.94 2.32 -5.11
CA LEU A 263 14.56 1.37 -4.06
C LEU A 263 15.82 0.79 -3.43
N PRO A 264 15.95 0.71 -2.10
CA PRO A 264 17.13 0.15 -1.47
C PRO A 264 17.10 -1.37 -1.62
N SER A 265 17.74 -1.90 -2.63
CA SER A 265 18.37 -3.20 -2.64
C SER A 265 18.87 -3.62 -4.03
N LYS A 266 20.12 -3.33 -4.32
CA LYS A 266 21.01 -4.24 -5.06
C LYS A 266 22.34 -4.18 -4.32
N HIS A 267 22.64 -5.19 -3.55
CA HIS A 267 24.01 -5.53 -3.23
C HIS A 267 24.62 -6.13 -4.49
N GLU A 268 25.67 -5.50 -4.96
CA GLU A 268 26.60 -6.06 -5.92
C GLU A 268 27.14 -7.37 -5.37
N ALA A 269 26.94 -8.45 -6.09
CA ALA A 269 27.64 -9.71 -5.87
C ALA A 269 28.60 -9.89 -7.01
N ALA A 270 29.88 -9.92 -6.63
CA ALA A 270 31.00 -10.27 -7.47
C ALA A 270 30.87 -11.67 -8.06
N ASP A 271 31.42 -11.78 -9.24
CA ASP A 271 31.68 -12.95 -10.06
C ASP A 271 32.09 -14.19 -9.25
N SER A 272 31.41 -15.31 -9.45
CA SER A 272 31.92 -16.65 -9.21
C SER A 272 31.17 -17.64 -10.07
N GLN A 273 31.90 -18.25 -11.00
CA GLN A 273 31.53 -19.34 -11.84
C GLN A 273 30.92 -20.51 -11.03
N THR A 274 29.75 -20.98 -11.40
CA THR A 274 29.18 -22.18 -10.78
C THR A 274 28.52 -23.09 -11.80
N ILE A 275 29.03 -24.28 -11.78
CA ILE A 275 28.66 -25.57 -12.33
C ILE A 275 27.14 -25.76 -12.44
N VAL A 276 26.70 -26.12 -13.65
CA VAL A 276 25.31 -26.47 -14.00
C VAL A 276 24.96 -27.87 -13.45
N SER A 277 24.02 -27.94 -12.52
CA SER A 277 23.26 -29.15 -12.21
C SER A 277 21.79 -28.97 -12.60
N PRO A 278 21.09 -30.00 -13.15
CA PRO A 278 19.72 -29.86 -13.61
C PRO A 278 18.75 -29.87 -12.45
N GLN A 279 18.22 -28.69 -12.10
CA GLN A 279 17.13 -28.57 -11.12
C GLN A 279 15.78 -28.76 -11.82
N SER A 280 15.00 -29.67 -11.27
CA SER A 280 13.59 -29.91 -11.55
C SER A 280 12.78 -28.61 -11.58
N LYS A 281 11.91 -28.47 -12.60
CA LYS A 281 10.97 -27.35 -12.76
C LYS A 281 9.93 -27.36 -11.63
N MET A 282 10.27 -26.82 -10.47
CA MET A 282 9.27 -26.42 -9.48
C MET A 282 8.50 -25.23 -10.04
N GLY A 283 7.19 -25.33 -10.12
CA GLY A 283 6.30 -24.28 -10.62
C GLY A 283 6.56 -22.97 -9.86
N LYS A 284 6.80 -21.88 -10.59
CA LYS A 284 6.99 -20.55 -9.99
C LYS A 284 5.71 -20.16 -9.27
N ALA A 285 5.80 -19.69 -8.03
CA ALA A 285 4.66 -19.12 -7.29
C ALA A 285 3.98 -18.01 -8.15
N PRO A 286 2.64 -17.94 -8.18
CA PRO A 286 1.90 -16.97 -8.96
C PRO A 286 2.26 -15.55 -8.51
N LYS A 287 2.46 -14.67 -9.49
CA LYS A 287 2.77 -13.25 -9.26
C LYS A 287 1.52 -12.42 -9.49
N ALA A 288 1.26 -11.45 -8.59
CA ALA A 288 0.19 -10.49 -8.82
C ALA A 288 0.42 -9.70 -10.13
N GLY A 289 -0.64 -9.49 -10.90
CA GLY A 289 -0.60 -8.76 -12.15
C GLY A 289 -0.13 -9.59 -13.35
N GLU A 290 -0.38 -10.87 -13.36
CA GLU A 290 -0.25 -11.71 -14.55
C GLU A 290 -1.32 -11.33 -15.60
N LYS A 291 -1.11 -11.67 -16.87
CA LYS A 291 -2.10 -11.42 -17.93
C LYS A 291 -3.37 -12.23 -17.64
N ALA A 292 -4.53 -11.59 -17.84
CA ALA A 292 -5.82 -12.26 -17.72
C ALA A 292 -5.92 -13.45 -18.68
N SER A 293 -6.56 -14.54 -18.25
CA SER A 293 -6.82 -15.68 -19.11
C SER A 293 -7.90 -15.36 -20.16
N GLU A 294 -7.89 -16.08 -21.28
CA GLU A 294 -8.90 -15.90 -22.33
C GLU A 294 -10.30 -16.21 -21.81
N GLU A 295 -10.43 -17.19 -20.91
CA GLU A 295 -11.69 -17.54 -20.28
C GLU A 295 -12.25 -16.39 -19.42
N ALA A 296 -11.37 -15.73 -18.65
CA ALA A 296 -11.75 -14.56 -17.86
C ALA A 296 -12.18 -13.39 -18.75
N LEU A 297 -11.41 -13.10 -19.80
CA LEU A 297 -11.77 -12.07 -20.78
C LEU A 297 -13.13 -12.34 -21.43
N LYS A 298 -13.40 -13.57 -21.81
CA LYS A 298 -14.69 -13.97 -22.38
C LYS A 298 -15.83 -13.78 -21.38
N SER A 299 -15.65 -14.24 -20.15
CA SER A 299 -16.65 -14.06 -19.07
C SER A 299 -16.98 -12.58 -18.82
N TRP A 300 -15.97 -11.71 -18.80
CA TRP A 300 -16.20 -10.26 -18.58
C TRP A 300 -16.87 -9.59 -19.77
N LYS A 301 -16.62 -10.04 -20.99
CA LYS A 301 -17.30 -9.54 -22.18
C LYS A 301 -18.79 -9.95 -22.23
N GLU A 302 -19.10 -11.13 -21.72
CA GLU A 302 -20.46 -11.65 -21.67
C GLU A 302 -21.29 -11.07 -20.51
N ASN A 303 -20.69 -10.97 -19.31
CA ASN A 303 -21.41 -10.63 -18.09
C ASN A 303 -21.18 -9.18 -17.63
N GLY A 304 -20.13 -8.53 -18.10
CA GLY A 304 -19.67 -7.23 -17.63
C GLY A 304 -18.98 -7.30 -16.27
N PHE A 305 -18.34 -6.20 -15.89
CA PHE A 305 -17.71 -6.06 -14.58
C PHE A 305 -18.74 -5.55 -13.54
N SER A 306 -18.59 -5.98 -12.30
CA SER A 306 -19.47 -5.61 -11.20
C SER A 306 -19.28 -4.15 -10.74
N SER A 307 -18.11 -3.57 -11.03
CA SER A 307 -17.77 -2.19 -10.65
C SER A 307 -16.54 -1.67 -11.39
N LEU A 308 -16.40 -0.34 -11.42
CA LEU A 308 -15.25 0.35 -12.03
C LEU A 308 -14.65 1.37 -11.07
N ILE A 309 -13.33 1.38 -10.98
CA ILE A 309 -12.59 2.45 -10.29
C ILE A 309 -11.54 3.02 -11.25
N ILE A 310 -11.52 4.35 -11.39
CA ILE A 310 -10.54 5.06 -12.20
C ILE A 310 -9.71 5.99 -11.32
N ALA A 311 -8.40 5.80 -11.35
CA ALA A 311 -7.41 6.69 -10.73
C ALA A 311 -6.25 6.92 -11.70
N ALA A 312 -6.48 7.82 -12.63
CA ALA A 312 -5.59 8.15 -13.74
C ALA A 312 -5.53 9.67 -13.92
N PRO A 313 -4.81 10.41 -13.03
CA PRO A 313 -4.80 11.86 -13.03
C PRO A 313 -4.17 12.48 -14.29
N ASP A 314 -3.33 11.72 -14.99
CA ASP A 314 -2.66 12.18 -16.21
C ASP A 314 -3.49 11.91 -17.48
N ALA A 315 -4.63 11.24 -17.36
CA ALA A 315 -5.52 10.92 -18.47
C ALA A 315 -6.84 11.69 -18.35
N ASP A 316 -7.46 11.98 -19.49
CA ASP A 316 -8.78 12.59 -19.52
C ASP A 316 -9.84 11.64 -18.97
N ALA A 317 -10.46 12.05 -17.87
CA ALA A 317 -11.46 11.25 -17.15
C ALA A 317 -12.68 10.92 -18.03
N TRP A 318 -13.13 11.88 -18.87
CA TRP A 318 -14.26 11.67 -19.76
C TRP A 318 -13.97 10.60 -20.82
N ASN A 319 -12.83 10.70 -21.50
CA ASN A 319 -12.45 9.75 -22.55
C ASN A 319 -12.29 8.33 -21.98
N LEU A 320 -11.73 8.19 -20.77
CA LEU A 320 -11.66 6.90 -20.10
C LEU A 320 -13.02 6.33 -19.77
N VAL A 321 -13.89 7.12 -19.15
CA VAL A 321 -15.22 6.69 -18.73
C VAL A 321 -16.07 6.27 -19.94
N LYS A 322 -16.04 7.04 -21.00
CA LYS A 322 -16.77 6.74 -22.25
C LYS A 322 -16.45 5.35 -22.81
N VAL A 323 -15.19 4.92 -22.68
CA VAL A 323 -14.73 3.61 -23.17
C VAL A 323 -14.96 2.50 -22.17
N LEU A 324 -14.85 2.78 -20.86
CA LEU A 324 -14.89 1.77 -19.81
C LEU A 324 -16.30 1.45 -19.30
N LEU A 325 -17.23 2.43 -19.32
CA LEU A 325 -18.60 2.19 -18.86
C LEU A 325 -19.34 1.07 -19.62
N PRO A 326 -19.18 0.92 -20.94
CA PRO A 326 -19.81 -0.18 -21.68
C PRO A 326 -19.33 -1.57 -21.28
N LEU A 327 -18.21 -1.68 -20.56
CA LEU A 327 -17.67 -2.96 -20.05
C LEU A 327 -18.31 -3.39 -18.71
N LEU A 328 -19.15 -2.56 -18.14
CA LEU A 328 -19.80 -2.85 -16.86
C LEU A 328 -21.12 -3.60 -17.07
N SER A 329 -21.48 -4.40 -16.08
CA SER A 329 -22.82 -4.94 -15.99
C SER A 329 -23.86 -3.83 -15.74
N TYR A 330 -25.14 -4.08 -16.05
CA TYR A 330 -26.19 -3.10 -15.82
C TYR A 330 -26.26 -2.68 -14.35
N SER A 331 -26.44 -1.39 -14.13
CA SER A 331 -26.52 -0.77 -12.79
C SER A 331 -25.25 -0.91 -11.94
N ALA A 332 -24.12 -1.29 -12.52
CA ALA A 332 -22.88 -1.38 -11.79
C ALA A 332 -22.40 0.03 -11.35
N PRO A 333 -21.97 0.18 -10.10
CA PRO A 333 -21.42 1.43 -9.60
C PRO A 333 -20.04 1.69 -10.17
N PHE A 334 -19.70 2.98 -10.27
CA PHE A 334 -18.35 3.39 -10.62
C PHE A 334 -17.87 4.55 -9.74
N ALA A 335 -16.56 4.66 -9.56
CA ALA A 335 -15.94 5.75 -8.83
C ALA A 335 -14.69 6.24 -9.55
N ILE A 336 -14.55 7.57 -9.63
CA ILE A 336 -13.43 8.23 -10.31
C ILE A 336 -12.72 9.10 -9.29
N TYR A 337 -11.42 8.96 -9.18
CA TYR A 337 -10.59 9.83 -8.38
C TYR A 337 -9.78 10.79 -9.25
N HIS A 338 -9.82 12.05 -8.88
CA HIS A 338 -8.92 13.07 -9.41
C HIS A 338 -8.56 14.08 -8.31
N GLN A 339 -7.34 14.59 -8.32
CA GLN A 339 -6.88 15.58 -7.33
C GLN A 339 -7.52 16.97 -7.49
N TYR A 340 -8.03 17.26 -8.68
CA TYR A 340 -8.69 18.53 -9.01
C TYR A 340 -10.16 18.30 -9.31
N LEU A 341 -10.98 19.28 -8.94
CA LEU A 341 -12.43 19.25 -9.15
C LEU A 341 -12.81 19.35 -10.63
N GLN A 342 -12.11 20.18 -11.39
CA GLN A 342 -12.49 20.51 -12.77
C GLN A 342 -12.63 19.29 -13.70
N PRO A 343 -11.68 18.34 -13.77
CA PRO A 343 -11.86 17.16 -14.60
C PRO A 343 -13.07 16.32 -14.23
N LEU A 344 -13.37 16.21 -12.92
CA LEU A 344 -14.55 15.48 -12.45
C LEU A 344 -15.86 16.19 -12.81
N ALA A 345 -15.90 17.52 -12.68
CA ALA A 345 -17.07 18.32 -13.06
C ALA A 345 -17.36 18.24 -14.56
N THR A 346 -16.31 18.33 -15.40
CA THR A 346 -16.42 18.17 -16.86
C THR A 346 -16.90 16.77 -17.23
N CYS A 347 -16.32 15.75 -16.61
CA CYS A 347 -16.73 14.36 -16.84
C CYS A 347 -18.19 14.13 -16.43
N MET A 348 -18.61 14.62 -15.25
CA MET A 348 -20.00 14.55 -14.79
C MET A 348 -20.97 15.25 -15.73
N HIS A 349 -20.63 16.45 -16.20
CA HIS A 349 -21.43 17.18 -17.18
C HIS A 349 -21.63 16.37 -18.48
N ASN A 350 -20.57 15.83 -19.02
CA ASN A 350 -20.61 15.04 -20.26
C ASN A 350 -21.41 13.73 -20.07
N LEU A 351 -21.30 13.08 -18.92
CA LEU A 351 -22.11 11.91 -18.57
C LEU A 351 -23.61 12.23 -18.48
N GLN A 352 -23.96 13.40 -17.93
CA GLN A 352 -25.34 13.88 -17.87
C GLN A 352 -25.90 14.16 -19.27
N GLN A 353 -25.13 14.85 -20.12
CA GLN A 353 -25.51 15.15 -21.49
C GLN A 353 -25.71 13.88 -22.33
N SER A 354 -24.83 12.90 -22.19
CA SER A 354 -24.88 11.64 -22.91
C SER A 354 -25.87 10.63 -22.32
N LYS A 355 -26.42 10.90 -21.14
CA LYS A 355 -27.34 10.02 -20.39
C LYS A 355 -26.75 8.61 -20.14
N MET A 356 -25.43 8.51 -19.99
CA MET A 356 -24.74 7.24 -19.79
C MET A 356 -24.78 6.74 -18.35
N ALA A 357 -25.06 7.60 -17.38
CA ALA A 357 -25.07 7.27 -15.97
C ALA A 357 -26.16 8.05 -15.21
N ILE A 358 -26.61 7.50 -14.08
CA ILE A 358 -27.60 8.10 -13.18
C ILE A 358 -27.05 8.17 -11.75
N GLY A 359 -27.63 9.02 -10.91
CA GLY A 359 -27.28 9.10 -9.48
C GLY A 359 -25.85 9.58 -9.21
N MET A 360 -25.29 10.35 -10.12
CA MET A 360 -23.89 10.84 -9.99
C MET A 360 -23.76 11.91 -8.93
N GLN A 361 -22.65 11.86 -8.20
CA GLN A 361 -22.29 12.89 -7.23
C GLN A 361 -20.78 13.14 -7.24
N ILE A 362 -20.38 14.36 -6.90
CA ILE A 362 -18.99 14.72 -6.63
C ILE A 362 -18.86 14.92 -5.12
N SER A 363 -17.85 14.31 -4.52
CA SER A 363 -17.63 14.36 -3.09
C SER A 363 -16.17 14.67 -2.77
N GLU A 364 -15.94 15.52 -1.77
CA GLU A 364 -14.62 15.79 -1.20
C GLU A 364 -14.62 15.33 0.26
N PRO A 365 -13.92 14.22 0.58
CA PRO A 365 -13.87 13.73 1.96
C PRO A 365 -12.92 14.57 2.80
N TRP A 366 -13.25 14.74 4.07
CA TRP A 366 -12.43 15.46 5.04
C TRP A 366 -12.35 14.71 6.36
N LEU A 367 -11.22 14.04 6.62
CA LEU A 367 -10.95 13.37 7.89
C LEU A 367 -10.40 14.37 8.91
N ARG A 368 -11.07 14.53 10.05
CA ARG A 368 -10.62 15.34 11.18
C ARG A 368 -10.13 14.43 12.29
N GLU A 369 -8.94 14.71 12.82
CA GLU A 369 -8.40 14.03 13.99
C GLU A 369 -8.69 14.85 15.23
N TYR A 370 -9.28 14.23 16.25
CA TYR A 370 -9.55 14.85 17.55
C TYR A 370 -8.66 14.23 18.61
N GLN A 371 -8.00 15.06 19.40
CA GLN A 371 -7.27 14.62 20.58
C GLN A 371 -8.16 14.82 21.81
N PHE A 372 -8.45 13.74 22.51
CA PHE A 372 -9.11 13.81 23.80
C PHE A 372 -8.05 13.72 24.89
N GLN A 373 -7.95 14.77 25.71
CA GLN A 373 -7.21 14.67 26.98
C GLN A 373 -8.13 13.99 28.00
N VAL A 374 -7.79 12.78 28.41
CA VAL A 374 -8.37 12.18 29.61
C VAL A 374 -7.79 12.98 30.79
N ARG A 375 -8.54 13.96 31.29
CA ARG A 375 -8.25 14.54 32.59
C ARG A 375 -8.48 13.42 33.60
N ASN A 376 -7.44 13.07 34.37
CA ASN A 376 -7.59 12.21 35.53
C ASN A 376 -8.56 12.87 36.49
N PHE A 377 -9.81 12.38 36.51
CA PHE A 377 -10.88 12.88 37.42
C PHE A 377 -10.65 12.49 38.89
N TRP A 378 -9.51 11.86 39.20
CA TRP A 378 -9.21 11.30 40.52
C TRP A 378 -8.13 12.04 41.29
N GLU A 379 -7.70 13.25 40.86
CA GLU A 379 -6.89 14.14 41.68
C GLU A 379 -7.80 15.26 42.24
N LYS A 380 -8.44 14.98 43.38
CA LYS A 380 -8.86 15.92 44.38
C LYS A 380 -8.25 15.50 45.70
#